data_17a1ec4af4c3cb2cbac31e1005ea9044
#
_entry.id   17a1ec4af4c3cb2cbac31e1005ea9044
#
_cell.length_a   1.000
_cell.length_b   1.000
_cell.length_c   1.000
_cell.angle_alpha   90.00
_cell.angle_beta   90.00
_cell.angle_gamma   90.00
#
_symmetry.space_group_name_H-M   'P 1'
#
loop_
_entity.id
_entity.type
_entity.pdbx_description
1 polymer ?
#
loop_
_entity_poly.entity_id
_entity_poly.type
_entity_poly.pdbx_seq_one_letter_code
_entity_poly.pdbx_strand_id
1 'polypeptide(L)'
;LVTGVDAGGQLMTTTEVDNWPGDPHGLTGPGLMERMKEHAERFETEIVYDHINQVDLSKRPFTLKGDSGTYTCDALIIATGASAKYLGLPS
;
A
#
# COMPACT_ATOMS: atom_id res chain seq x y z
N LEU A 1 5.75 -4.57 -5.87
CA LEU A 1 4.84 -3.70 -5.13
C LEU A 1 5.64 -2.81 -4.20
N VAL A 2 5.44 -1.51 -4.29
CA VAL A 2 6.10 -0.52 -3.43
C VAL A 2 5.11 -0.05 -2.37
N THR A 3 5.48 -0.15 -1.10
CA THR A 3 4.55 0.06 0.01
C THR A 3 4.22 1.51 0.33
N GLY A 4 5.11 2.44 0.01
CA GLY A 4 5.03 3.79 0.55
C GLY A 4 5.59 3.87 1.98
N VAL A 5 5.42 5.03 2.61
CA VAL A 5 5.97 5.27 3.96
C VAL A 5 5.21 4.53 5.06
N ASP A 6 3.90 4.30 4.86
CA ASP A 6 3.03 3.62 5.82
C ASP A 6 2.59 2.27 5.27
N ALA A 7 3.47 1.27 5.35
CA ALA A 7 3.16 -0.07 4.87
C ALA A 7 1.89 -0.62 5.53
N GLY A 8 0.93 -1.07 4.72
CA GLY A 8 -0.38 -1.51 5.18
C GLY A 8 -1.44 -0.43 5.20
N GLY A 9 -1.05 0.84 5.10
CA GLY A 9 -1.97 1.96 4.99
C GLY A 9 -2.81 2.21 6.24
N GLN A 10 -3.98 2.83 6.04
CA GLN A 10 -4.87 3.21 7.14
C GLN A 10 -5.37 2.03 7.97
N LEU A 11 -5.48 0.85 7.37
CA LEU A 11 -5.95 -0.33 8.10
C LEU A 11 -5.00 -0.73 9.23
N MET A 12 -3.75 -0.30 9.18
CA MET A 12 -2.80 -0.58 10.26
C MET A 12 -3.15 0.13 11.57
N THR A 13 -3.99 1.16 11.51
CA THR A 13 -4.46 1.89 12.69
C THR A 13 -5.88 1.50 13.12
N THR A 14 -6.51 0.61 12.38
CA THR A 14 -7.86 0.12 12.66
C THR A 14 -7.80 -1.15 13.48
N THR A 15 -8.59 -1.24 14.56
CA THR A 15 -8.59 -2.43 15.40
C THR A 15 -9.52 -3.52 14.86
N GLU A 16 -10.80 -3.23 14.68
CA GLU A 16 -11.77 -4.21 14.20
C GLU A 16 -12.19 -3.96 12.77
N VAL A 17 -12.23 -5.02 11.97
CA VAL A 17 -12.71 -4.97 10.59
C VAL A 17 -13.84 -5.98 10.45
N ASP A 18 -15.07 -5.48 10.30
CA ASP A 18 -16.27 -6.31 10.23
C ASP A 18 -16.84 -6.41 8.82
N ASN A 19 -16.39 -5.58 7.92
CA ASN A 19 -16.91 -5.51 6.55
C ASN A 19 -16.03 -6.23 5.51
N TRP A 20 -15.13 -7.08 5.97
CA TRP A 20 -14.33 -7.93 5.09
C TRP A 20 -14.97 -9.31 5.01
N PRO A 21 -15.59 -9.67 3.85
CA PRO A 21 -16.39 -10.90 3.76
C PRO A 21 -15.58 -12.19 3.75
N GLY A 22 -14.29 -12.10 3.62
CA GLY A 22 -13.41 -13.28 3.61
C GLY A 22 -13.09 -13.84 4.98
N ASP A 23 -13.55 -13.20 6.07
CA ASP A 23 -13.24 -13.63 7.42
C ASP A 23 -14.49 -13.57 8.31
N PRO A 24 -15.01 -14.73 8.75
CA PRO A 24 -16.23 -14.76 9.59
C PRO A 24 -15.99 -14.49 11.06
N HIS A 25 -14.76 -14.46 11.50
CA HIS A 25 -14.40 -14.24 12.91
C HIS A 25 -13.58 -12.97 13.06
N GLY A 26 -13.71 -12.30 14.17
CA GLY A 26 -13.09 -11.00 14.43
C GLY A 26 -11.71 -10.83 13.80
N LEU A 27 -11.59 -9.83 12.94
CA LEU A 27 -10.37 -9.53 12.19
C LEU A 27 -9.91 -8.12 12.55
N THR A 28 -8.61 -7.96 12.76
CA THR A 28 -8.02 -6.63 12.96
C THR A 28 -7.50 -6.09 11.63
N GLY A 29 -7.36 -4.74 11.54
CA GLY A 29 -6.78 -4.11 10.37
C GLY A 29 -5.37 -4.63 10.08
N PRO A 30 -4.43 -4.59 11.06
CA PRO A 30 -3.09 -5.14 10.86
C PRO A 30 -3.09 -6.61 10.46
N GLY A 31 -3.97 -7.42 11.06
CA GLY A 31 -4.08 -8.84 10.69
C GLY A 31 -4.53 -9.04 9.26
N LEU A 32 -5.50 -8.25 8.80
CA LEU A 32 -5.94 -8.29 7.40
C LEU A 32 -4.81 -7.91 6.44
N MET A 33 -4.07 -6.85 6.74
CA MET A 33 -2.98 -6.40 5.88
C MET A 33 -1.84 -7.40 5.82
N GLU A 34 -1.56 -8.10 6.92
CA GLU A 34 -0.57 -9.17 6.93
C GLU A 34 -1.02 -10.34 6.03
N ARG A 35 -2.28 -10.70 6.07
CA ARG A 35 -2.85 -11.75 5.21
C ARG A 35 -2.80 -11.34 3.74
N MET A 36 -3.10 -10.10 3.43
CA MET A 36 -3.01 -9.58 2.06
C MET A 36 -1.58 -9.61 1.53
N LYS A 37 -0.63 -9.24 2.38
CA LYS A 37 0.80 -9.28 2.04
C LYS A 37 1.24 -10.72 1.74
N GLU A 38 0.91 -11.66 2.61
CA GLU A 38 1.23 -13.08 2.41
C GLU A 38 0.60 -13.62 1.14
N HIS A 39 -0.63 -13.18 0.84
CA HIS A 39 -1.33 -13.59 -0.37
C HIS A 39 -0.61 -13.10 -1.62
N ALA A 40 -0.17 -11.84 -1.63
CA ALA A 40 0.60 -11.30 -2.74
C ALA A 40 1.93 -12.04 -2.91
N GLU A 41 2.62 -12.31 -1.81
CA GLU A 41 3.90 -13.03 -1.81
C GLU A 41 3.76 -14.47 -2.33
N ARG A 42 2.60 -15.08 -2.12
CA ARG A 42 2.32 -16.43 -2.65
C ARG A 42 2.45 -16.48 -4.17
N PHE A 43 2.18 -15.38 -4.86
CA PHE A 43 2.29 -15.27 -6.31
C PHE A 43 3.60 -14.65 -6.75
N GLU A 44 4.62 -14.74 -5.91
CA GLU A 44 5.99 -14.26 -6.18
C GLU A 44 6.08 -12.75 -6.33
N THR A 45 5.13 -12.02 -5.75
CA THR A 45 5.19 -10.55 -5.75
C THR A 45 6.31 -10.08 -4.85
N GLU A 46 7.24 -9.32 -5.42
CA GLU A 46 8.28 -8.67 -4.62
C GLU A 46 7.70 -7.45 -3.93
N ILE A 47 7.89 -7.36 -2.62
CA ILE A 47 7.42 -6.24 -1.82
C ILE A 47 8.62 -5.40 -1.40
N VAL A 48 8.60 -4.14 -1.82
CA VAL A 48 9.70 -3.20 -1.58
C VAL A 48 9.20 -2.08 -0.67
N TYR A 49 9.91 -1.86 0.42
CA TYR A 49 9.58 -0.81 1.39
C TYR A 49 10.28 0.48 0.97
N ASP A 50 9.58 1.28 0.20
CA ASP A 50 10.09 2.53 -0.34
C ASP A 50 8.93 3.49 -0.57
N HIS A 51 9.24 4.74 -0.79
CA HIS A 51 8.27 5.81 -1.08
C HIS A 51 8.59 6.40 -2.44
N ILE A 52 7.65 6.29 -3.37
CA ILE A 52 7.81 6.86 -4.71
C ILE A 52 7.45 8.35 -4.66
N ASN A 53 8.38 9.18 -5.09
CA ASN A 53 8.21 10.63 -5.08
C ASN A 53 8.21 11.25 -6.47
N GLN A 54 8.57 10.49 -7.51
CA GLN A 54 8.59 10.96 -8.88
C GLN A 54 8.22 9.84 -9.84
N VAL A 55 7.40 10.15 -10.85
CA VAL A 55 6.98 9.18 -11.86
C VAL A 55 7.13 9.82 -13.24
N ASP A 56 7.78 9.11 -14.16
CA ASP A 56 7.88 9.52 -15.56
C ASP A 56 7.11 8.53 -16.43
N LEU A 57 5.99 8.99 -16.98
CA LEU A 57 5.13 8.20 -17.84
C LEU A 57 5.27 8.57 -19.32
N SER A 58 6.27 9.35 -19.67
CA SER A 58 6.43 9.87 -21.04
C SER A 58 6.77 8.79 -22.06
N LYS A 59 7.36 7.70 -21.62
CA LYS A 59 7.72 6.56 -22.50
C LYS A 59 7.75 5.27 -21.70
N ARG A 60 7.65 4.16 -22.37
CA ARG A 60 7.86 2.83 -21.78
C ARG A 60 9.30 2.37 -21.95
N PRO A 61 9.88 1.71 -20.95
CA PRO A 61 9.29 1.45 -19.62
C PRO A 61 9.11 2.73 -18.81
N PHE A 62 8.06 2.78 -18.01
CA PHE A 62 7.83 3.88 -17.09
C PHE A 62 8.89 3.88 -16.00
N THR A 63 9.32 5.04 -15.56
CA THR A 63 10.33 5.19 -14.52
C THR A 63 9.71 5.77 -13.25
N LEU A 64 10.00 5.12 -12.12
CA LEU A 64 9.54 5.54 -10.81
C LEU A 64 10.75 5.77 -9.92
N LYS A 65 10.83 6.96 -9.34
CA LYS A 65 11.92 7.28 -8.43
C LYS A 65 11.43 7.27 -7.00
N GLY A 66 12.05 6.44 -6.19
CA GLY A 66 11.81 6.37 -4.78
C GLY A 66 12.93 7.00 -3.97
N ASP A 67 12.72 7.06 -2.66
CA ASP A 67 13.73 7.58 -1.72
C ASP A 67 14.97 6.70 -1.69
N SER A 68 14.80 5.40 -1.89
CA SER A 68 15.88 4.41 -1.81
C SER A 68 16.35 3.86 -3.14
N GLY A 69 15.60 4.05 -4.22
CA GLY A 69 15.98 3.49 -5.51
C GLY A 69 15.11 3.96 -6.66
N THR A 70 15.46 3.49 -7.84
CA THR A 70 14.73 3.77 -9.08
C THR A 70 14.20 2.46 -9.64
N TYR A 71 12.95 2.49 -10.08
CA TYR A 71 12.25 1.31 -10.59
C TYR A 71 11.70 1.58 -11.98
N THR A 72 11.63 0.53 -12.80
CA THR A 72 11.02 0.61 -14.12
C THR A 72 9.94 -0.45 -14.25
N CYS A 73 8.91 -0.15 -15.05
CA CYS A 73 7.83 -1.09 -15.32
C CYS A 73 7.20 -0.80 -16.67
N ASP A 74 6.61 -1.83 -17.27
CA ASP A 74 5.86 -1.69 -18.52
C ASP A 74 4.40 -1.33 -18.26
N ALA A 75 3.89 -1.68 -17.09
CA ALA A 75 2.56 -1.34 -16.64
C ALA A 75 2.60 -0.87 -15.20
N LEU A 76 1.78 0.09 -14.85
CA LEU A 76 1.76 0.69 -13.51
C LEU A 76 0.33 0.68 -12.97
N ILE A 77 0.19 0.25 -11.73
CA ILE A 77 -1.06 0.38 -10.97
C ILE A 77 -0.83 1.37 -9.85
N ILE A 78 -1.65 2.42 -9.81
CA ILE A 78 -1.59 3.43 -8.77
C ILE A 78 -2.65 3.08 -7.73
N ALA A 79 -2.19 2.70 -6.53
CA ALA A 79 -3.06 2.28 -5.44
C ALA A 79 -2.58 2.91 -4.13
N THR A 80 -2.52 4.25 -4.13
CA THR A 80 -1.86 5.02 -3.07
C THR A 80 -2.70 5.18 -1.80
N GLY A 81 -3.98 4.83 -1.86
CA GLY A 81 -4.84 4.96 -0.70
C GLY A 81 -5.17 6.41 -0.35
N ALA A 82 -5.53 6.62 0.89
CA ALA A 82 -5.89 7.94 1.38
C ALA A 82 -5.44 8.09 2.83
N SER A 83 -5.28 9.34 3.26
CA SER A 83 -5.04 9.67 4.65
C SER A 83 -6.17 10.56 5.15
N ALA A 84 -6.58 10.36 6.39
CA ALA A 84 -7.56 11.23 7.00
C ALA A 84 -6.99 12.65 7.12
N LYS A 85 -7.74 13.63 6.62
CA LYS A 85 -7.37 15.04 6.80
C LYS A 85 -8.13 15.59 7.99
N TYR A 86 -7.38 16.00 9.00
CA TYR A 86 -7.95 16.74 10.12
C TYR A 86 -7.94 18.21 9.77
N LEU A 87 -9.03 18.91 10.08
CA LEU A 87 -9.18 20.33 9.73
C LEU A 87 -8.32 21.25 10.58
N GLY A 88 -7.46 20.72 11.43
CA GLY A 88 -6.63 21.53 12.31
C GLY A 88 -7.39 22.20 13.44
N LEU A 89 -8.67 21.87 13.59
CA LEU A 89 -9.51 22.37 14.68
C LEU A 89 -9.33 21.47 15.90
N PRO A 90 -9.19 22.09 17.09
CA PRO A 90 -9.22 21.28 18.29
C PRO A 90 -10.60 20.62 18.41
N SER A 91 -10.58 19.34 18.54
CA SER A 91 -11.81 18.57 18.72
C SER A 91 -12.02 18.21 20.17
#